data_8e490b89cfa595356e4d89e88ed6d818
#
_entry.id   8e490b89cfa595356e4d89e88ed6d818
#
_cell.length_a   1.000
_cell.length_b   1.000
_cell.length_c   1.000
_cell.angle_alpha   90.00
_cell.angle_beta   90.00
_cell.angle_gamma   90.00
#
_symmetry.space_group_name_H-M   'P 1'
#
loop_
_entity.id
_entity.type
_entity.pdbx_description
1 polymer ?
#
loop_
_entity_poly.entity_id
_entity_poly.type
_entity_poly.pdbx_seq_one_letter_code
_entity_poly.pdbx_strand_id
1 'polypeptide(L)'
;MPRVHHTATSRRWRRAVLALLAAALLATGASCGGSSGGGSGDGNQILKVGTVAAIDSLNPFVAIDAQAYNVFVMEYPQLVQYGPGVKIEGDYAESWTHSQDGLVWTFHLHPGGKWSDGKPLTAEDVAWTGNTVLKYASGPTALLASSLDGVKDFKATDDNTVVVTYKRPVAPVLANLEQFFILPEHIWSQYTGNNGKDLKAFFPEKHLPVVAGGAYAVTKYEPKGVTVFKPNPGFYGPKSHAAAVTLSFYTNATSMIEDLANGVLDYVDQVPFTAADAVKKHSNLTLNVGPGSEVTNLIINSNPLKIKNRELLDPKVKEALEYAIPREQIVEVVFGGYAKPWANILSEYSKGDGWLNPDVQPLPYDIDKANEILDGLGYTRGSDGVRVAPADNGQPEHPMKYTIIVPGDLDFSGDRQFEILQQSFAKIGIKVSEVAGGDVSQAYNLITAPNYKYLNADMATWYWHPYVDPNFNLSVVTKAQWGNYSDTGFDDPKYDAWWSQQAKMIDPKQRQALVWRMEAYLADQRPYIQLVQGAVITAWGPRFTGFEPMLSGYCKCYYTSPRPT
;
A
#
# COMPACT_ATOMS: atom_id res chain seq x y z
N MET A 1 -35.59 -0.42 -44.56
CA MET A 1 -36.18 0.86 -44.96
C MET A 1 -37.46 1.08 -44.19
N PRO A 2 -37.70 2.20 -43.49
CA PRO A 2 -37.69 3.54 -44.08
C PRO A 2 -36.78 4.55 -43.32
N ARG A 3 -36.48 5.64 -44.05
CA ARG A 3 -35.69 6.79 -43.61
C ARG A 3 -36.54 7.68 -42.69
N VAL A 4 -35.92 8.22 -41.61
CA VAL A 4 -36.49 9.32 -40.83
C VAL A 4 -35.56 10.55 -40.98
N HIS A 5 -36.19 11.65 -41.40
CA HIS A 5 -35.58 12.96 -41.60
C HIS A 5 -35.22 13.62 -40.26
N HIS A 6 -34.01 14.13 -40.13
CA HIS A 6 -33.62 15.07 -39.08
C HIS A 6 -33.97 16.50 -39.50
N THR A 7 -34.86 17.14 -38.76
CA THR A 7 -35.13 18.58 -38.83
C THR A 7 -34.21 19.33 -37.84
N ALA A 8 -33.50 20.30 -38.36
CA ALA A 8 -32.59 21.17 -37.63
C ALA A 8 -33.37 22.31 -36.95
N THR A 9 -33.59 22.23 -35.63
CA THR A 9 -34.02 23.40 -34.82
C THR A 9 -33.65 23.14 -33.35
N SER A 10 -32.47 23.57 -32.89
CA SER A 10 -32.20 23.80 -31.46
C SER A 10 -30.82 24.41 -31.17
N ARG A 11 -30.35 25.36 -32.00
CA ARG A 11 -29.05 26.03 -31.74
C ARG A 11 -29.16 27.42 -31.09
N ARG A 12 -30.36 27.85 -30.68
CA ARG A 12 -30.60 29.21 -30.13
C ARG A 12 -30.88 29.30 -28.63
N TRP A 13 -31.05 28.19 -27.90
CA TRP A 13 -31.39 28.21 -26.48
C TRP A 13 -30.21 27.93 -25.53
N ARG A 14 -29.03 27.57 -26.03
CA ARG A 14 -27.85 27.31 -25.18
C ARG A 14 -26.98 28.54 -24.87
N ARG A 15 -27.32 29.72 -25.42
CA ARG A 15 -26.54 30.98 -25.16
C ARG A 15 -27.21 31.93 -24.17
N ALA A 16 -28.39 31.64 -23.67
CA ALA A 16 -29.14 32.53 -22.75
C ALA A 16 -29.04 32.10 -21.25
N VAL A 17 -28.54 30.91 -20.94
CA VAL A 17 -28.45 30.41 -19.55
C VAL A 17 -27.08 30.65 -18.90
N LEU A 18 -26.05 30.97 -19.70
CA LEU A 18 -24.69 31.25 -19.19
C LEU A 18 -24.41 32.72 -18.83
N ALA A 19 -25.36 33.62 -18.99
CA ALA A 19 -25.20 35.04 -18.70
C ALA A 19 -25.88 35.51 -17.39
N LEU A 20 -26.54 34.63 -16.63
CA LEU A 20 -27.29 35.01 -15.41
C LEU A 20 -26.70 34.50 -14.09
N LEU A 21 -25.55 33.79 -14.14
CA LEU A 21 -24.85 33.32 -12.93
C LEU A 21 -23.58 34.12 -12.58
N ALA A 22 -23.23 35.17 -13.36
CA ALA A 22 -22.05 36.01 -13.13
C ALA A 22 -22.35 37.36 -12.43
N ALA A 23 -23.61 37.67 -12.07
CA ALA A 23 -24.02 38.99 -11.56
C ALA A 23 -24.44 39.01 -10.08
N ALA A 24 -24.25 37.98 -9.30
CA ALA A 24 -24.69 37.92 -7.89
C ALA A 24 -23.54 37.91 -6.84
N LEU A 25 -22.31 38.26 -7.24
CA LEU A 25 -21.12 38.26 -6.33
C LEU A 25 -20.37 39.60 -6.25
N LEU A 26 -21.00 40.71 -6.59
CA LEU A 26 -20.40 42.05 -6.56
C LEU A 26 -21.31 43.09 -5.88
N ALA A 27 -21.63 42.88 -4.60
CA ALA A 27 -22.18 43.97 -3.78
C ALA A 27 -22.08 43.62 -2.28
N THR A 28 -20.90 43.80 -1.68
CA THR A 28 -20.74 44.31 -0.28
C THR A 28 -19.23 44.45 -0.04
N GLY A 29 -18.71 45.64 -0.12
CA GLY A 29 -17.32 45.87 0.22
C GLY A 29 -16.91 47.31 -0.01
N ALA A 30 -17.43 48.21 0.77
CA ALA A 30 -16.81 49.53 0.95
C ALA A 30 -17.10 49.98 2.37
N SER A 31 -16.11 49.89 3.26
CA SER A 31 -15.85 50.97 4.24
C SER A 31 -14.64 50.66 5.11
N CYS A 32 -13.77 51.66 5.17
CA CYS A 32 -12.83 52.10 6.20
C CYS A 32 -11.50 51.39 6.35
N GLY A 33 -10.48 52.16 5.99
CA GLY A 33 -9.07 51.90 6.29
C GLY A 33 -8.75 52.07 7.79
N GLY A 34 -7.63 51.49 8.18
CA GLY A 34 -7.01 51.65 9.50
C GLY A 34 -5.89 50.66 9.73
N SER A 35 -4.64 51.17 9.61
CA SER A 35 -3.40 50.75 10.30
C SER A 35 -2.99 49.29 10.34
N SER A 36 -1.84 49.05 9.68
CA SER A 36 -0.73 48.14 10.01
C SER A 36 -0.73 47.54 11.43
N GLY A 37 -0.87 46.24 11.48
CA GLY A 37 -0.48 45.38 12.58
C GLY A 37 -0.19 44.01 12.00
N GLY A 38 1.10 43.62 11.91
CA GLY A 38 1.52 42.28 11.52
C GLY A 38 1.01 41.29 12.56
N GLY A 39 0.03 40.50 12.16
CA GLY A 39 -0.47 39.35 12.86
C GLY A 39 -0.50 38.21 11.82
N SER A 40 0.36 37.24 12.04
CA SER A 40 0.41 35.96 11.32
C SER A 40 -1.00 35.37 11.19
N GLY A 41 -1.52 35.34 9.96
CA GLY A 41 -2.80 34.75 9.63
C GLY A 41 -2.76 33.22 9.64
N ASP A 42 -2.24 32.63 10.71
CA ASP A 42 -2.30 31.19 10.93
C ASP A 42 -3.75 30.80 11.23
N GLY A 43 -4.34 29.96 10.41
CA GLY A 43 -5.56 29.24 10.73
C GLY A 43 -6.77 29.44 9.80
N ASN A 44 -6.67 30.25 8.74
CA ASN A 44 -7.82 30.46 7.83
C ASN A 44 -7.61 29.97 6.40
N GLN A 45 -6.52 29.27 6.13
CA GLN A 45 -6.22 28.76 4.78
C GLN A 45 -6.65 27.30 4.64
N ILE A 46 -7.20 26.95 3.49
CA ILE A 46 -7.56 25.60 3.11
C ILE A 46 -6.35 24.96 2.42
N LEU A 47 -5.94 23.78 2.90
CA LEU A 47 -4.96 22.93 2.23
C LEU A 47 -5.66 22.16 1.10
N LYS A 48 -5.25 22.39 -0.14
CA LYS A 48 -5.85 21.76 -1.33
C LYS A 48 -4.94 20.69 -1.87
N VAL A 49 -5.39 19.44 -1.77
CA VAL A 49 -4.64 18.24 -2.16
C VAL A 49 -5.22 17.67 -3.45
N GLY A 50 -4.36 17.32 -4.40
CA GLY A 50 -4.71 16.57 -5.61
C GLY A 50 -4.28 15.11 -5.49
N THR A 51 -5.11 14.19 -5.98
CA THR A 51 -4.82 12.76 -6.04
C THR A 51 -5.35 12.13 -7.31
N VAL A 52 -4.70 11.09 -7.79
CA VAL A 52 -5.21 10.22 -8.89
C VAL A 52 -5.90 8.95 -8.35
N ALA A 53 -5.83 8.71 -7.03
CA ALA A 53 -6.45 7.57 -6.38
C ALA A 53 -7.88 7.92 -5.90
N ALA A 54 -8.85 7.10 -6.27
CA ALA A 54 -10.24 7.26 -5.82
C ALA A 54 -10.44 6.69 -4.41
N ILE A 55 -11.47 7.18 -3.71
CA ILE A 55 -11.95 6.61 -2.44
C ILE A 55 -13.13 5.71 -2.79
N ASP A 56 -13.01 4.41 -2.51
CA ASP A 56 -14.06 3.43 -2.81
C ASP A 56 -15.18 3.39 -1.78
N SER A 57 -14.89 3.66 -0.51
CA SER A 57 -15.88 3.71 0.58
C SER A 57 -15.37 4.50 1.78
N LEU A 58 -16.29 5.11 2.55
CA LEU A 58 -16.02 5.65 3.89
C LEU A 58 -16.35 4.65 5.01
N ASN A 59 -16.70 3.40 4.67
CA ASN A 59 -16.97 2.35 5.64
C ASN A 59 -15.75 1.43 5.80
N PRO A 60 -15.08 1.39 7.00
CA PRO A 60 -13.90 0.56 7.23
C PRO A 60 -14.13 -0.96 7.07
N PHE A 61 -15.38 -1.43 7.11
CA PHE A 61 -15.71 -2.85 6.91
C PHE A 61 -15.91 -3.21 5.42
N VAL A 62 -15.83 -2.24 4.51
CA VAL A 62 -16.10 -2.43 3.07
C VAL A 62 -14.93 -1.97 2.20
N ALA A 63 -14.29 -0.86 2.58
CA ALA A 63 -13.22 -0.24 1.80
C ALA A 63 -12.03 -1.19 1.60
N ILE A 64 -11.49 -1.20 0.37
CA ILE A 64 -10.31 -1.99 -0.01
C ILE A 64 -9.20 -1.12 -0.64
N ASP A 65 -9.52 0.09 -1.10
CA ASP A 65 -8.56 0.98 -1.75
C ASP A 65 -7.70 1.73 -0.72
N ALA A 66 -6.41 1.84 -0.98
CA ALA A 66 -5.45 2.51 -0.10
C ALA A 66 -5.87 3.96 0.25
N GLN A 67 -6.50 4.67 -0.69
CA GLN A 67 -6.95 6.06 -0.46
C GLN A 67 -8.06 6.16 0.59
N ALA A 68 -8.92 5.15 0.72
CA ALA A 68 -9.90 5.11 1.81
C ALA A 68 -9.23 4.95 3.17
N TYR A 69 -8.17 4.14 3.27
CA TYR A 69 -7.39 4.00 4.50
C TYR A 69 -6.69 5.31 4.88
N ASN A 70 -6.20 6.09 3.92
CA ASN A 70 -5.68 7.43 4.17
C ASN A 70 -6.73 8.36 4.79
N VAL A 71 -8.00 8.23 4.37
CA VAL A 71 -9.12 8.96 4.98
C VAL A 71 -9.38 8.46 6.40
N PHE A 72 -9.37 7.14 6.63
CA PHE A 72 -9.60 6.58 7.96
C PHE A 72 -8.55 6.99 8.99
N VAL A 73 -7.28 7.07 8.58
CA VAL A 73 -6.21 7.61 9.45
C VAL A 73 -6.53 9.04 9.92
N MET A 74 -7.18 9.86 9.10
CA MET A 74 -7.57 11.21 9.49
C MET A 74 -8.84 11.24 10.38
N GLU A 75 -9.79 10.32 10.13
CA GLU A 75 -11.10 10.32 10.80
C GLU A 75 -11.12 9.54 12.10
N TYR A 76 -10.42 8.41 12.15
CA TYR A 76 -10.52 7.47 13.27
C TYR A 76 -9.22 7.40 14.06
N PRO A 77 -9.30 7.35 15.40
CA PRO A 77 -8.14 7.06 16.23
C PRO A 77 -7.61 5.66 15.96
N GLN A 78 -6.30 5.51 16.12
CA GLN A 78 -5.62 4.24 16.22
C GLN A 78 -4.95 4.18 17.60
N LEU A 79 -4.60 3.00 18.12
CA LEU A 79 -3.82 2.95 19.36
C LEU A 79 -2.40 3.48 19.14
N VAL A 80 -1.80 3.07 18.03
CA VAL A 80 -0.45 3.47 17.61
C VAL A 80 -0.48 3.79 16.12
N GLN A 81 0.51 4.54 15.63
CA GLN A 81 0.68 4.90 14.23
C GLN A 81 2.15 4.80 13.82
N TYR A 82 2.43 4.82 12.52
CA TYR A 82 3.77 5.10 12.04
C TYR A 82 4.01 6.62 11.99
N GLY A 83 5.06 7.07 12.68
CA GLY A 83 5.52 8.44 12.62
C GLY A 83 6.59 8.68 11.55
N PRO A 84 7.19 9.88 11.52
CA PRO A 84 8.31 10.20 10.63
C PRO A 84 9.44 9.18 10.75
N GLY A 85 9.99 8.75 9.62
CA GLY A 85 11.01 7.70 9.59
C GLY A 85 10.49 6.29 9.83
N VAL A 86 9.17 6.12 9.75
CA VAL A 86 8.49 4.81 9.77
C VAL A 86 8.65 4.05 11.09
N LYS A 87 8.78 4.77 12.19
CA LYS A 87 8.80 4.19 13.53
C LYS A 87 7.40 4.19 14.14
N ILE A 88 7.07 3.13 14.85
CA ILE A 88 5.82 3.08 15.60
C ILE A 88 5.89 4.05 16.77
N GLU A 89 4.90 4.92 16.86
CA GLU A 89 4.69 5.88 17.95
C GLU A 89 3.24 5.83 18.43
N GLY A 90 2.97 6.45 19.58
CA GLY A 90 1.60 6.54 20.09
C GLY A 90 0.72 7.44 19.21
N ASP A 91 -0.57 7.04 19.06
CA ASP A 91 -1.61 7.91 18.54
C ASP A 91 -2.63 8.20 19.65
N TYR A 92 -3.69 7.40 19.80
CA TYR A 92 -4.59 7.58 20.94
C TYR A 92 -3.99 7.01 22.24
N ALA A 93 -3.08 6.03 22.17
CA ALA A 93 -2.30 5.62 23.31
C ALA A 93 -1.06 6.50 23.52
N GLU A 94 -0.93 7.14 24.70
CA GLU A 94 0.28 7.87 25.10
C GLU A 94 1.43 6.91 25.42
N SER A 95 1.11 5.73 25.95
CA SER A 95 2.09 4.71 26.34
C SER A 95 1.45 3.34 26.45
N TRP A 96 2.30 2.31 26.48
CA TRP A 96 1.87 0.94 26.68
C TRP A 96 2.91 0.11 27.42
N THR A 97 2.43 -0.95 28.04
CA THR A 97 3.25 -1.99 28.68
C THR A 97 2.73 -3.37 28.28
N HIS A 98 3.54 -4.39 28.46
CA HIS A 98 3.11 -5.77 28.25
C HIS A 98 3.65 -6.71 29.32
N SER A 99 2.96 -7.82 29.56
CA SER A 99 3.43 -8.90 30.40
C SER A 99 4.67 -9.60 29.80
N GLN A 100 5.47 -10.24 30.63
CA GLN A 100 6.70 -10.91 30.19
C GLN A 100 6.44 -12.01 29.13
N ASP A 101 5.28 -12.68 29.21
CA ASP A 101 4.86 -13.69 28.25
C ASP A 101 4.23 -13.10 26.97
N GLY A 102 4.05 -11.77 26.89
CA GLY A 102 3.46 -11.06 25.76
C GLY A 102 1.96 -11.30 25.57
N LEU A 103 1.27 -11.88 26.58
CA LEU A 103 -0.15 -12.21 26.47
C LEU A 103 -1.08 -11.07 26.89
N VAL A 104 -0.60 -10.12 27.67
CA VAL A 104 -1.39 -8.99 28.18
C VAL A 104 -0.69 -7.70 27.82
N TRP A 105 -1.40 -6.83 27.09
CA TRP A 105 -0.94 -5.51 26.72
C TRP A 105 -1.85 -4.47 27.34
N THR A 106 -1.29 -3.48 28.01
CA THR A 106 -2.02 -2.38 28.64
C THR A 106 -1.65 -1.07 27.94
N PHE A 107 -2.64 -0.40 27.41
CA PHE A 107 -2.49 0.89 26.72
C PHE A 107 -3.11 1.99 27.59
N HIS A 108 -2.36 3.06 27.83
CA HIS A 108 -2.81 4.27 28.50
C HIS A 108 -3.14 5.32 27.46
N LEU A 109 -4.36 5.82 27.44
CA LEU A 109 -4.92 6.63 26.37
C LEU A 109 -4.85 8.14 26.74
N HIS A 110 -4.79 9.00 25.75
CA HIS A 110 -4.89 10.45 25.92
C HIS A 110 -6.20 10.82 26.59
N PRO A 111 -6.18 11.53 27.74
CA PRO A 111 -7.40 11.94 28.41
C PRO A 111 -8.09 13.10 27.68
N GLY A 112 -9.41 13.16 27.81
CA GLY A 112 -10.20 14.32 27.36
C GLY A 112 -10.46 14.42 25.87
N GLY A 113 -10.07 13.41 25.08
CA GLY A 113 -10.43 13.30 23.67
C GLY A 113 -11.94 13.27 23.45
N LYS A 114 -12.42 13.84 22.34
CA LYS A 114 -13.84 13.86 22.00
C LYS A 114 -14.05 13.51 20.52
N TRP A 115 -15.11 12.81 20.26
CA TRP A 115 -15.67 12.69 18.93
C TRP A 115 -16.12 14.06 18.40
N SER A 116 -16.19 14.24 17.11
CA SER A 116 -16.54 15.50 16.46
C SER A 116 -17.98 15.97 16.74
N ASP A 117 -18.83 15.09 17.24
CA ASP A 117 -20.18 15.41 17.74
C ASP A 117 -20.18 15.86 19.22
N GLY A 118 -19.01 15.94 19.85
CA GLY A 118 -18.80 16.40 21.22
C GLY A 118 -18.89 15.33 22.32
N LYS A 119 -19.23 14.09 21.97
CA LYS A 119 -19.24 12.98 22.95
C LYS A 119 -17.82 12.59 23.36
N PRO A 120 -17.61 12.11 24.59
CA PRO A 120 -16.30 11.61 25.02
C PRO A 120 -15.81 10.47 24.14
N LEU A 121 -14.53 10.48 23.83
CA LEU A 121 -13.80 9.37 23.26
C LEU A 121 -13.08 8.66 24.41
N THR A 122 -13.36 7.39 24.65
CA THR A 122 -12.90 6.65 25.81
C THR A 122 -12.36 5.25 25.47
N ALA A 123 -11.78 4.57 26.47
CA ALA A 123 -11.34 3.20 26.36
C ALA A 123 -12.49 2.23 26.02
N GLU A 124 -13.75 2.60 26.30
CA GLU A 124 -14.91 1.79 25.94
C GLU A 124 -15.10 1.71 24.43
N ASP A 125 -14.90 2.81 23.69
CA ASP A 125 -14.93 2.81 22.22
C ASP A 125 -13.88 1.84 21.65
N VAL A 126 -12.68 1.80 22.26
CA VAL A 126 -11.61 0.86 21.86
C VAL A 126 -12.04 -0.59 22.12
N ALA A 127 -12.55 -0.85 23.33
CA ALA A 127 -12.96 -2.19 23.74
C ALA A 127 -14.16 -2.68 22.93
N TRP A 128 -15.16 -1.83 22.71
CA TRP A 128 -16.32 -2.14 21.88
C TRP A 128 -15.92 -2.47 20.45
N THR A 129 -15.08 -1.63 19.83
CA THR A 129 -14.63 -1.83 18.44
C THR A 129 -13.91 -3.16 18.31
N GLY A 130 -12.89 -3.41 19.16
CA GLY A 130 -12.09 -4.63 19.12
C GLY A 130 -12.94 -5.89 19.30
N ASN A 131 -13.80 -5.90 20.31
CA ASN A 131 -14.67 -7.04 20.58
C ASN A 131 -15.73 -7.25 19.49
N THR A 132 -16.23 -6.18 18.85
CA THR A 132 -17.15 -6.26 17.70
C THR A 132 -16.46 -6.87 16.49
N VAL A 133 -15.23 -6.42 16.19
CA VAL A 133 -14.42 -7.01 15.11
C VAL A 133 -14.16 -8.49 15.37
N LEU A 134 -13.77 -8.88 16.58
CA LEU A 134 -13.54 -10.28 16.95
C LEU A 134 -14.80 -11.13 16.88
N LYS A 135 -15.93 -10.59 17.31
CA LYS A 135 -17.23 -11.29 17.31
C LYS A 135 -17.68 -11.72 15.93
N TYR A 136 -17.42 -10.91 14.91
CA TYR A 136 -17.87 -11.13 13.54
C TYR A 136 -16.72 -11.44 12.56
N ALA A 137 -15.55 -11.84 13.08
CA ALA A 137 -14.30 -12.04 12.35
C ALA A 137 -14.39 -13.01 11.16
N SER A 138 -15.23 -14.05 11.25
CA SER A 138 -15.43 -15.02 10.15
C SER A 138 -16.41 -14.54 9.06
N GLY A 139 -16.82 -13.29 9.10
CA GLY A 139 -17.83 -12.73 8.19
C GLY A 139 -17.69 -11.22 7.96
N PRO A 140 -18.65 -10.40 8.44
CA PRO A 140 -18.71 -8.98 8.08
C PRO A 140 -17.47 -8.16 8.42
N THR A 141 -16.74 -8.51 9.47
CA THR A 141 -15.56 -7.78 9.94
C THR A 141 -14.23 -8.44 9.57
N ALA A 142 -14.25 -9.47 8.72
CA ALA A 142 -13.07 -10.27 8.37
C ALA A 142 -11.88 -9.41 7.88
N LEU A 143 -12.13 -8.32 7.17
CA LEU A 143 -11.10 -7.42 6.66
C LEU A 143 -10.26 -6.83 7.81
N LEU A 144 -10.91 -6.23 8.81
CA LEU A 144 -10.23 -5.64 9.98
C LEU A 144 -9.77 -6.70 10.99
N ALA A 145 -10.40 -7.87 11.01
CA ALA A 145 -10.06 -8.94 11.95
C ALA A 145 -8.65 -9.52 11.71
N SER A 146 -8.10 -9.35 10.50
CA SER A 146 -6.73 -9.76 10.19
C SER A 146 -5.69 -9.04 11.05
N SER A 147 -5.94 -7.78 11.42
CA SER A 147 -5.08 -7.00 12.31
C SER A 147 -5.20 -7.42 13.79
N LEU A 148 -6.21 -8.20 14.14
CA LEU A 148 -6.45 -8.69 15.49
C LEU A 148 -6.10 -10.19 15.68
N ASP A 149 -5.25 -10.73 14.80
CA ASP A 149 -4.83 -12.14 14.92
C ASP A 149 -4.21 -12.43 16.28
N GLY A 150 -4.66 -13.53 16.88
CA GLY A 150 -4.23 -13.96 18.23
C GLY A 150 -4.90 -13.21 19.38
N VAL A 151 -5.62 -12.14 19.16
CA VAL A 151 -6.35 -11.41 20.22
C VAL A 151 -7.49 -12.27 20.75
N LYS A 152 -7.64 -12.24 22.08
CA LYS A 152 -8.73 -12.88 22.80
C LYS A 152 -9.87 -11.90 23.08
N ASP A 153 -9.55 -10.77 23.69
CA ASP A 153 -10.50 -9.74 24.07
C ASP A 153 -9.83 -8.37 24.30
N PHE A 154 -10.65 -7.34 24.30
CA PHE A 154 -10.33 -5.98 24.74
C PHE A 154 -11.17 -5.65 25.96
N LYS A 155 -10.58 -5.00 26.98
CA LYS A 155 -11.28 -4.60 28.19
C LYS A 155 -10.90 -3.18 28.60
N ALA A 156 -11.85 -2.27 28.63
CA ALA A 156 -11.69 -0.99 29.32
C ALA A 156 -11.67 -1.24 30.83
N THR A 157 -10.67 -0.73 31.53
CA THR A 157 -10.56 -0.82 32.99
C THR A 157 -10.97 0.49 33.66
N ASP A 158 -10.83 1.58 32.94
CA ASP A 158 -11.32 2.92 33.24
C ASP A 158 -11.42 3.71 31.90
N ASP A 159 -11.78 4.98 31.95
CA ASP A 159 -12.00 5.81 30.75
C ASP A 159 -10.77 5.95 29.86
N ASN A 160 -9.56 5.78 30.41
CA ASN A 160 -8.30 6.03 29.71
C ASN A 160 -7.35 4.81 29.70
N THR A 161 -7.83 3.65 30.09
CA THR A 161 -6.98 2.43 30.10
C THR A 161 -7.71 1.26 29.45
N VAL A 162 -7.07 0.70 28.40
CA VAL A 162 -7.55 -0.53 27.75
C VAL A 162 -6.51 -1.64 27.88
N VAL A 163 -7.00 -2.83 28.22
CA VAL A 163 -6.21 -4.06 28.29
C VAL A 163 -6.58 -4.95 27.12
N VAL A 164 -5.59 -5.35 26.34
CA VAL A 164 -5.73 -6.29 25.22
C VAL A 164 -5.11 -7.62 25.61
N THR A 165 -5.92 -8.67 25.64
CA THR A 165 -5.47 -10.03 25.98
C THR A 165 -5.29 -10.86 24.73
N TYR A 166 -4.20 -11.61 24.66
CA TYR A 166 -3.85 -12.51 23.55
C TYR A 166 -4.01 -13.98 23.96
N LYS A 167 -4.43 -14.83 23.01
CA LYS A 167 -4.53 -16.30 23.18
C LYS A 167 -3.15 -16.98 23.09
N ARG A 168 -2.18 -16.32 22.47
CA ARG A 168 -0.81 -16.75 22.24
C ARG A 168 0.10 -15.55 22.08
N PRO A 169 1.40 -15.66 22.30
CA PRO A 169 2.33 -14.59 21.97
C PRO A 169 2.24 -14.23 20.47
N VAL A 170 2.25 -12.94 20.16
CA VAL A 170 2.23 -12.38 18.82
C VAL A 170 3.33 -11.33 18.74
N ALA A 171 4.27 -11.51 17.83
CA ALA A 171 5.39 -10.59 17.73
C ALA A 171 5.02 -9.21 17.17
N PRO A 172 4.21 -9.09 16.08
CA PRO A 172 3.87 -7.81 15.46
C PRO A 172 2.67 -7.10 16.11
N VAL A 173 2.52 -7.15 17.45
CA VAL A 173 1.34 -6.58 18.13
C VAL A 173 1.12 -5.12 17.73
N LEU A 174 2.14 -4.27 17.85
CA LEU A 174 1.98 -2.85 17.57
C LEU A 174 1.75 -2.57 16.08
N ALA A 175 2.46 -3.26 15.20
CA ALA A 175 2.26 -3.14 13.75
C ALA A 175 0.86 -3.61 13.31
N ASN A 176 0.30 -4.62 13.99
CA ASN A 176 -1.07 -5.06 13.73
C ASN A 176 -2.09 -4.04 14.24
N LEU A 177 -1.86 -3.45 15.42
CA LEU A 177 -2.77 -2.46 16.01
C LEU A 177 -2.70 -1.09 15.33
N GLU A 178 -1.68 -0.83 14.52
CA GLU A 178 -1.64 0.33 13.63
C GLU A 178 -2.74 0.27 12.56
N GLN A 179 -3.16 -0.92 12.13
CA GLN A 179 -4.28 -1.10 11.19
C GLN A 179 -5.67 -1.15 11.88
N PHE A 180 -5.71 -0.89 13.19
CA PHE A 180 -6.94 -0.99 13.98
C PHE A 180 -7.56 0.39 14.20
N PHE A 181 -8.58 0.74 13.40
CA PHE A 181 -9.34 1.98 13.51
C PHE A 181 -10.40 1.87 14.60
N ILE A 182 -10.37 2.78 15.57
CA ILE A 182 -11.32 2.85 16.67
C ILE A 182 -12.57 3.61 16.20
N LEU A 183 -13.73 2.96 16.32
CA LEU A 183 -15.00 3.49 15.82
C LEU A 183 -15.88 4.02 16.99
N PRO A 184 -16.70 5.07 16.75
CA PRO A 184 -17.63 5.58 17.77
C PRO A 184 -18.72 4.55 18.06
N GLU A 185 -18.66 3.93 19.24
CA GLU A 185 -19.63 2.93 19.67
C GLU A 185 -21.06 3.43 19.54
N HIS A 186 -21.33 4.65 20.00
CA HIS A 186 -22.66 5.25 20.00
C HIS A 186 -23.27 5.44 18.59
N ILE A 187 -22.45 5.40 17.54
CA ILE A 187 -22.91 5.39 16.15
C ILE A 187 -23.02 3.96 15.63
N TRP A 188 -21.95 3.17 15.74
CA TRP A 188 -21.84 1.89 15.05
C TRP A 188 -22.55 0.74 15.75
N SER A 189 -22.81 0.83 17.06
CA SER A 189 -23.52 -0.24 17.82
C SER A 189 -24.91 -0.52 17.27
N GLN A 190 -25.57 0.46 16.68
CA GLN A 190 -26.89 0.35 16.05
C GLN A 190 -26.90 -0.55 14.81
N TYR A 191 -25.73 -0.79 14.19
CA TYR A 191 -25.58 -1.55 12.95
C TYR A 191 -25.02 -2.97 13.16
N THR A 192 -25.05 -3.48 14.39
CA THR A 192 -24.60 -4.85 14.68
C THR A 192 -25.65 -5.93 14.41
N GLY A 193 -26.82 -5.55 13.85
CA GLY A 193 -27.90 -6.44 13.46
C GLY A 193 -27.51 -7.47 12.41
N ASN A 194 -28.40 -8.42 12.14
CA ASN A 194 -28.25 -9.49 11.12
C ASN A 194 -26.92 -10.26 11.25
N ASN A 195 -26.49 -10.56 12.48
CA ASN A 195 -25.20 -11.17 12.78
C ASN A 195 -24.01 -10.33 12.27
N GLY A 196 -24.08 -9.02 12.46
CA GLY A 196 -23.06 -8.06 12.09
C GLY A 196 -23.08 -7.62 10.61
N LYS A 197 -23.98 -8.17 9.78
CA LYS A 197 -24.03 -7.81 8.34
C LYS A 197 -24.39 -6.35 8.12
N ASP A 198 -25.16 -5.75 9.01
CA ASP A 198 -25.59 -4.36 8.89
C ASP A 198 -24.41 -3.38 9.05
N LEU A 199 -23.28 -3.80 9.66
CA LEU A 199 -22.02 -3.02 9.66
C LEU A 199 -21.53 -2.70 8.25
N LYS A 200 -21.66 -3.63 7.30
CA LYS A 200 -21.32 -3.41 5.89
C LYS A 200 -22.38 -2.62 5.11
N ALA A 201 -23.60 -2.59 5.60
CA ALA A 201 -24.70 -1.87 4.98
C ALA A 201 -24.82 -0.41 5.45
N PHE A 202 -24.06 -0.01 6.46
CA PHE A 202 -23.97 1.37 6.90
C PHE A 202 -23.07 2.18 5.95
N PHE A 203 -23.54 3.32 5.51
CA PHE A 203 -22.84 4.22 4.60
C PHE A 203 -22.58 5.56 5.30
N PRO A 204 -21.41 5.76 5.94
CA PRO A 204 -21.09 7.01 6.66
C PRO A 204 -21.29 8.26 5.80
N GLU A 205 -21.02 8.19 4.50
CA GLU A 205 -21.19 9.28 3.55
C GLU A 205 -22.64 9.77 3.37
N LYS A 206 -23.61 9.01 3.81
CA LYS A 206 -25.02 9.43 3.85
C LYS A 206 -25.40 10.18 5.13
N HIS A 207 -24.48 10.24 6.08
CA HIS A 207 -24.67 10.83 7.42
C HIS A 207 -23.59 11.88 7.72
N LEU A 208 -23.33 12.75 6.74
CA LEU A 208 -22.33 13.80 6.88
C LEU A 208 -22.79 14.91 7.85
N PRO A 209 -21.87 15.49 8.64
CA PRO A 209 -20.47 15.12 8.75
C PRO A 209 -20.28 13.75 9.40
N VAL A 210 -19.27 13.01 8.95
CA VAL A 210 -18.89 11.75 9.61
C VAL A 210 -18.46 12.03 11.04
N VAL A 211 -18.92 11.23 12.00
CA VAL A 211 -18.48 11.37 13.40
C VAL A 211 -17.08 10.79 13.54
N ALA A 212 -16.11 11.67 13.72
CA ALA A 212 -14.68 11.38 13.73
C ALA A 212 -14.07 11.63 15.12
N GLY A 213 -13.14 10.75 15.54
CA GLY A 213 -12.32 10.93 16.75
C GLY A 213 -10.88 11.34 16.41
N GLY A 214 -10.47 11.23 15.14
CA GLY A 214 -9.19 11.67 14.63
C GLY A 214 -9.11 13.18 14.42
N ALA A 215 -8.06 13.62 13.71
CA ALA A 215 -7.75 15.04 13.51
C ALA A 215 -8.80 15.78 12.66
N TYR A 216 -9.51 15.07 11.78
CA TYR A 216 -10.47 15.63 10.83
C TYR A 216 -11.72 14.79 10.72
N ALA A 217 -12.82 15.45 10.32
CA ALA A 217 -14.09 14.82 9.94
C ALA A 217 -14.43 15.12 8.49
N VAL A 218 -14.84 14.13 7.70
CA VAL A 218 -15.39 14.35 6.37
C VAL A 218 -16.72 15.07 6.47
N THR A 219 -16.81 16.22 5.82
CA THR A 219 -18.03 17.07 5.81
C THR A 219 -18.70 17.13 4.45
N LYS A 220 -17.99 16.75 3.39
CA LYS A 220 -18.49 16.56 2.03
C LYS A 220 -17.73 15.40 1.39
N TYR A 221 -18.43 14.55 0.66
CA TYR A 221 -17.84 13.42 -0.04
C TYR A 221 -18.41 13.29 -1.45
N GLU A 222 -17.54 13.27 -2.44
CA GLU A 222 -17.84 12.98 -3.84
C GLU A 222 -16.81 11.96 -4.35
N PRO A 223 -17.17 10.71 -4.63
CA PRO A 223 -16.22 9.62 -4.92
C PRO A 223 -15.20 9.89 -6.02
N LYS A 224 -15.62 10.65 -7.06
CA LYS A 224 -14.78 11.07 -8.19
C LYS A 224 -14.78 12.59 -8.34
N GLY A 225 -14.79 13.29 -7.24
CA GLY A 225 -14.85 14.76 -7.17
C GLY A 225 -14.00 15.28 -6.02
N VAL A 226 -14.61 16.09 -5.16
CA VAL A 226 -13.92 16.73 -4.04
C VAL A 226 -14.47 16.22 -2.72
N THR A 227 -13.58 15.66 -1.90
CA THR A 227 -13.84 15.35 -0.49
C THR A 227 -13.32 16.49 0.39
N VAL A 228 -14.13 16.96 1.35
CA VAL A 228 -13.79 18.07 2.25
C VAL A 228 -13.71 17.58 3.68
N PHE A 229 -12.59 17.87 4.31
CA PHE A 229 -12.29 17.56 5.71
C PHE A 229 -12.25 18.85 6.53
N LYS A 230 -12.88 18.83 7.71
CA LYS A 230 -12.75 19.91 8.71
C LYS A 230 -12.07 19.39 9.95
N PRO A 231 -11.22 20.20 10.61
CA PRO A 231 -10.59 19.82 11.85
C PRO A 231 -11.62 19.42 12.92
N ASN A 232 -11.34 18.36 13.65
CA ASN A 232 -12.10 17.96 14.83
C ASN A 232 -11.62 18.80 16.02
N PRO A 233 -12.46 19.68 16.61
CA PRO A 233 -12.05 20.51 17.75
C PRO A 233 -11.82 19.69 19.03
N GLY A 234 -12.35 18.48 19.09
CA GLY A 234 -12.18 17.52 20.18
C GLY A 234 -10.98 16.57 20.04
N PHE A 235 -10.17 16.72 18.98
CA PHE A 235 -9.02 15.87 18.77
C PHE A 235 -7.99 16.00 19.90
N TYR A 236 -7.50 14.89 20.40
CA TYR A 236 -6.54 14.78 21.52
C TYR A 236 -5.11 15.15 21.15
N GLY A 237 -4.76 15.12 19.86
CA GLY A 237 -3.41 15.41 19.37
C GLY A 237 -3.21 16.87 18.93
N PRO A 238 -2.14 17.14 18.19
CA PRO A 238 -1.82 18.48 17.69
C PRO A 238 -2.92 19.04 16.80
N LYS A 239 -3.24 20.33 17.01
CA LYS A 239 -4.24 21.02 16.19
C LYS A 239 -3.73 21.22 14.77
N SER A 240 -4.62 21.05 13.80
CA SER A 240 -4.36 21.38 12.42
C SER A 240 -4.06 22.89 12.25
N HIS A 241 -3.09 23.18 11.38
CA HIS A 241 -2.80 24.56 10.95
C HIS A 241 -3.69 25.02 9.78
N ALA A 242 -4.39 24.08 9.10
CA ALA A 242 -5.33 24.39 8.03
C ALA A 242 -6.77 24.48 8.56
N ALA A 243 -7.55 25.44 8.05
CA ALA A 243 -8.97 25.57 8.35
C ALA A 243 -9.82 24.43 7.81
N ALA A 244 -9.34 23.79 6.74
CA ALA A 244 -9.91 22.61 6.12
C ALA A 244 -8.85 21.97 5.22
N VAL A 245 -9.06 20.69 4.88
CA VAL A 245 -8.35 19.99 3.80
C VAL A 245 -9.35 19.62 2.73
N THR A 246 -9.00 19.84 1.46
CA THR A 246 -9.78 19.33 0.32
C THR A 246 -8.94 18.32 -0.45
N LEU A 247 -9.51 17.16 -0.74
CA LEU A 247 -8.90 16.12 -1.57
C LEU A 247 -9.67 16.08 -2.89
N SER A 248 -9.00 16.45 -3.99
CA SER A 248 -9.57 16.54 -5.33
C SER A 248 -9.08 15.38 -6.19
N PHE A 249 -10.01 14.57 -6.70
CA PHE A 249 -9.68 13.46 -7.59
C PHE A 249 -9.45 13.95 -9.03
N TYR A 250 -8.37 13.49 -9.64
CA TYR A 250 -7.98 13.76 -11.02
C TYR A 250 -7.89 12.47 -11.83
N THR A 251 -8.46 12.46 -13.02
CA THR A 251 -8.29 11.38 -13.99
C THR A 251 -7.06 11.58 -14.89
N ASN A 252 -6.42 12.75 -14.80
CA ASN A 252 -5.27 13.11 -15.63
C ASN A 252 -4.19 13.79 -14.78
N ALA A 253 -3.05 13.13 -14.67
CA ALA A 253 -1.92 13.62 -13.88
C ALA A 253 -1.33 14.94 -14.41
N THR A 254 -1.32 15.16 -15.73
CA THR A 254 -0.81 16.41 -16.31
C THR A 254 -1.65 17.60 -15.85
N SER A 255 -2.99 17.49 -15.91
CA SER A 255 -3.88 18.55 -15.45
C SER A 255 -3.72 18.81 -13.95
N MET A 256 -3.48 17.76 -13.16
CA MET A 256 -3.23 17.87 -11.71
C MET A 256 -1.93 18.67 -11.43
N ILE A 257 -0.86 18.39 -12.19
CA ILE A 257 0.41 19.12 -12.03
C ILE A 257 0.29 20.58 -12.49
N GLU A 258 -0.43 20.85 -13.58
CA GLU A 258 -0.70 22.24 -14.01
C GLU A 258 -1.51 23.01 -12.96
N ASP A 259 -2.51 22.40 -12.35
CA ASP A 259 -3.29 23.01 -11.26
C ASP A 259 -2.42 23.27 -10.02
N LEU A 260 -1.47 22.37 -9.70
CA LEU A 260 -0.48 22.59 -8.66
C LEU A 260 0.42 23.78 -8.99
N ALA A 261 0.95 23.86 -10.23
CA ALA A 261 1.83 24.93 -10.68
C ALA A 261 1.14 26.31 -10.68
N ASN A 262 -0.15 26.34 -10.97
CA ASN A 262 -0.99 27.53 -10.97
C ASN A 262 -1.54 27.90 -9.57
N GLY A 263 -1.24 27.14 -8.51
CA GLY A 263 -1.70 27.40 -7.14
C GLY A 263 -3.20 27.09 -6.92
N VAL A 264 -3.83 26.36 -7.82
CA VAL A 264 -5.16 25.77 -7.63
C VAL A 264 -5.10 24.67 -6.58
N LEU A 265 -4.03 23.86 -6.60
CA LEU A 265 -3.64 22.91 -5.57
C LEU A 265 -2.44 23.43 -4.77
N ASP A 266 -2.24 22.89 -3.58
CA ASP A 266 -1.10 23.14 -2.71
C ASP A 266 -0.15 21.94 -2.63
N TYR A 267 -0.72 20.74 -2.74
CA TYR A 267 -0.02 19.49 -2.57
C TYR A 267 -0.58 18.40 -3.50
N VAL A 268 0.27 17.51 -3.95
CA VAL A 268 -0.10 16.28 -4.67
C VAL A 268 0.53 15.11 -3.90
N ASP A 269 -0.31 14.21 -3.43
CA ASP A 269 0.08 13.11 -2.55
C ASP A 269 0.70 11.93 -3.30
N GLN A 270 0.42 11.83 -4.58
CA GLN A 270 0.94 10.76 -5.45
C GLN A 270 1.14 11.27 -6.87
N VAL A 271 2.39 11.59 -7.20
CA VAL A 271 2.79 11.98 -8.57
C VAL A 271 3.16 10.71 -9.32
N PRO A 272 2.46 10.36 -10.41
CA PRO A 272 2.89 9.25 -11.26
C PRO A 272 4.30 9.46 -11.82
N PHE A 273 5.09 8.41 -11.95
CA PHE A 273 6.46 8.47 -12.48
C PHE A 273 6.53 9.23 -13.80
N THR A 274 5.56 8.98 -14.69
CA THR A 274 5.46 9.62 -16.00
C THR A 274 5.21 11.14 -15.93
N ALA A 275 4.71 11.65 -14.81
CA ALA A 275 4.42 13.07 -14.59
C ALA A 275 5.49 13.79 -13.74
N ALA A 276 6.43 13.07 -13.14
CA ALA A 276 7.42 13.63 -12.22
C ALA A 276 8.32 14.68 -12.90
N ASP A 277 8.73 14.45 -14.14
CA ASP A 277 9.53 15.41 -14.91
C ASP A 277 8.75 16.66 -15.31
N ALA A 278 7.43 16.60 -15.38
CA ALA A 278 6.62 17.79 -15.57
C ALA A 278 6.71 18.73 -14.36
N VAL A 279 6.70 18.19 -13.13
CA VAL A 279 6.88 18.99 -11.91
C VAL A 279 8.20 19.75 -11.92
N LYS A 280 9.31 19.12 -12.35
CA LYS A 280 10.65 19.75 -12.41
C LYS A 280 10.72 20.97 -13.36
N LYS A 281 9.80 21.09 -14.32
CA LYS A 281 9.75 22.23 -15.24
C LYS A 281 9.21 23.51 -14.58
N HIS A 282 8.57 23.40 -13.42
CA HIS A 282 7.99 24.51 -12.71
C HIS A 282 8.89 24.90 -11.52
N SER A 283 9.58 26.03 -11.62
CA SER A 283 10.55 26.49 -10.61
C SER A 283 9.92 26.84 -9.24
N ASN A 284 8.61 27.02 -9.19
CA ASN A 284 7.85 27.30 -7.97
C ASN A 284 7.36 26.03 -7.25
N LEU A 285 7.62 24.85 -7.82
CA LEU A 285 7.23 23.59 -7.22
C LEU A 285 8.42 22.88 -6.55
N THR A 286 8.13 22.19 -5.47
CA THR A 286 9.06 21.24 -4.86
C THR A 286 8.62 19.83 -5.19
N LEU A 287 9.55 19.05 -5.76
CA LEU A 287 9.38 17.61 -5.97
C LEU A 287 10.13 16.87 -4.87
N ASN A 288 9.42 16.00 -4.16
CA ASN A 288 10.02 15.08 -3.19
C ASN A 288 9.95 13.65 -3.74
N VAL A 289 11.09 12.97 -3.71
CA VAL A 289 11.23 11.57 -4.12
C VAL A 289 11.72 10.80 -2.89
N GLY A 290 10.82 10.04 -2.30
CA GLY A 290 11.09 9.21 -1.14
C GLY A 290 11.13 7.72 -1.49
N PRO A 291 11.57 6.88 -0.57
CA PRO A 291 11.45 5.44 -0.73
C PRO A 291 9.97 5.07 -0.94
N GLY A 292 9.68 4.11 -1.81
CA GLY A 292 8.34 3.57 -2.00
C GLY A 292 8.15 2.26 -1.25
N SER A 293 6.90 1.87 -1.04
CA SER A 293 6.57 0.56 -0.48
C SER A 293 6.60 -0.54 -1.52
N GLU A 294 6.52 -0.19 -2.81
CA GLU A 294 6.34 -1.18 -3.85
C GLU A 294 7.64 -1.82 -4.28
N VAL A 295 7.63 -3.14 -4.28
CA VAL A 295 8.71 -3.99 -4.78
C VAL A 295 8.18 -4.84 -5.92
N THR A 296 8.69 -4.63 -7.14
CA THR A 296 8.38 -5.48 -8.28
C THR A 296 9.29 -6.71 -8.30
N ASN A 297 8.76 -7.82 -8.76
CA ASN A 297 9.48 -9.09 -8.77
C ASN A 297 9.12 -9.98 -9.96
N LEU A 298 9.99 -10.93 -10.21
CA LEU A 298 9.74 -12.09 -11.06
C LEU A 298 9.46 -13.29 -10.16
N ILE A 299 8.24 -13.77 -10.13
CA ILE A 299 7.86 -15.01 -9.48
C ILE A 299 8.50 -16.16 -10.27
N ILE A 300 9.13 -17.11 -9.57
CA ILE A 300 9.54 -18.39 -10.10
C ILE A 300 8.71 -19.46 -9.41
N ASN A 301 7.90 -20.19 -10.17
CA ASN A 301 7.14 -21.30 -9.60
C ASN A 301 8.08 -22.32 -8.95
N SER A 302 8.00 -22.39 -7.64
CA SER A 302 8.90 -23.17 -6.78
C SER A 302 8.21 -24.36 -6.14
N ASN A 303 7.06 -24.82 -6.69
CA ASN A 303 6.39 -26.00 -6.18
C ASN A 303 7.17 -27.26 -6.52
N PRO A 304 7.60 -28.07 -5.53
CA PRO A 304 8.32 -29.32 -5.77
C PRO A 304 7.51 -30.34 -6.58
N LEU A 305 6.19 -30.21 -6.66
CA LEU A 305 5.31 -31.06 -7.47
C LEU A 305 5.10 -30.56 -8.90
N LYS A 306 5.74 -29.43 -9.30
CA LYS A 306 5.72 -28.93 -10.67
C LYS A 306 6.08 -30.03 -11.67
N ILE A 307 5.27 -30.12 -12.75
CA ILE A 307 5.35 -31.24 -13.69
C ILE A 307 6.34 -30.95 -14.82
N LYS A 308 6.39 -29.71 -15.32
CA LYS A 308 7.23 -29.29 -16.45
C LYS A 308 8.28 -28.28 -16.01
N ASN A 309 9.35 -28.17 -16.79
CA ASN A 309 10.39 -27.16 -16.57
C ASN A 309 10.93 -27.20 -15.13
N ARG A 310 11.21 -28.39 -14.62
CA ARG A 310 11.60 -28.63 -13.23
C ARG A 310 12.98 -28.07 -12.89
N GLU A 311 13.81 -27.80 -13.87
CA GLU A 311 15.08 -27.09 -13.72
C GLU A 311 14.91 -25.70 -13.09
N LEU A 312 13.72 -25.07 -13.20
CA LEU A 312 13.38 -23.85 -12.47
C LEU A 312 13.29 -24.05 -10.94
N LEU A 313 13.30 -25.29 -10.45
CA LEU A 313 13.39 -25.59 -9.01
C LEU A 313 14.83 -25.51 -8.49
N ASP A 314 15.83 -25.59 -9.39
CA ASP A 314 17.24 -25.51 -9.01
C ASP A 314 17.62 -24.04 -8.69
N PRO A 315 18.08 -23.73 -7.46
CA PRO A 315 18.53 -22.38 -7.09
C PRO A 315 19.65 -21.84 -8.00
N LYS A 316 20.47 -22.73 -8.60
CA LYS A 316 21.55 -22.31 -9.52
C LYS A 316 21.01 -21.85 -10.87
N VAL A 317 19.97 -22.47 -11.39
CA VAL A 317 19.27 -21.99 -12.60
C VAL A 317 18.64 -20.62 -12.31
N LYS A 318 18.00 -20.47 -11.16
CA LYS A 318 17.44 -19.17 -10.73
C LYS A 318 18.53 -18.11 -10.53
N GLU A 319 19.70 -18.49 -10.01
CA GLU A 319 20.86 -17.59 -9.88
C GLU A 319 21.32 -17.09 -11.27
N ALA A 320 21.39 -17.97 -12.25
CA ALA A 320 21.73 -17.58 -13.63
C ALA A 320 20.68 -16.65 -14.25
N LEU A 321 19.37 -16.88 -13.98
CA LEU A 321 18.31 -15.95 -14.37
C LEU A 321 18.50 -14.59 -13.72
N GLU A 322 18.86 -14.54 -12.43
CA GLU A 322 19.05 -13.31 -11.70
C GLU A 322 20.23 -12.48 -12.26
N TYR A 323 21.37 -13.11 -12.59
CA TYR A 323 22.49 -12.43 -13.27
C TYR A 323 22.09 -11.86 -14.63
N ALA A 324 21.10 -12.43 -15.28
CA ALA A 324 20.61 -11.97 -16.57
C ALA A 324 19.53 -10.86 -16.47
N ILE A 325 19.22 -10.35 -15.30
CA ILE A 325 18.23 -9.28 -15.13
C ILE A 325 18.90 -7.90 -15.15
N PRO A 326 18.65 -7.07 -16.19
CA PRO A 326 19.21 -5.73 -16.31
C PRO A 326 18.40 -4.71 -15.49
N ARG A 327 18.52 -4.73 -14.16
CA ARG A 327 17.72 -3.91 -13.23
C ARG A 327 17.83 -2.42 -13.51
N GLU A 328 19.03 -1.92 -13.85
CA GLU A 328 19.23 -0.51 -14.20
C GLU A 328 18.42 -0.12 -15.44
N GLN A 329 18.33 -1.02 -16.44
CA GLN A 329 17.49 -0.77 -17.61
C GLN A 329 16.00 -0.74 -17.24
N ILE A 330 15.56 -1.59 -16.31
CA ILE A 330 14.19 -1.56 -15.79
C ILE A 330 13.93 -0.22 -15.08
N VAL A 331 14.84 0.24 -14.23
CA VAL A 331 14.74 1.55 -13.55
C VAL A 331 14.56 2.67 -14.56
N GLU A 332 15.40 2.75 -15.58
CA GLU A 332 15.38 3.83 -16.56
C GLU A 332 14.17 3.77 -17.49
N VAL A 333 13.87 2.58 -18.04
CA VAL A 333 12.88 2.44 -19.11
C VAL A 333 11.45 2.33 -18.58
N VAL A 334 11.26 1.65 -17.45
CA VAL A 334 9.94 1.41 -16.87
C VAL A 334 9.56 2.50 -15.88
N PHE A 335 10.50 2.89 -15.02
CA PHE A 335 10.26 3.82 -13.91
C PHE A 335 10.81 5.24 -14.16
N GLY A 336 11.40 5.53 -15.33
CA GLY A 336 11.93 6.85 -15.65
C GLY A 336 13.02 7.34 -14.69
N GLY A 337 13.78 6.43 -14.10
CA GLY A 337 14.80 6.73 -13.09
C GLY A 337 14.24 6.86 -11.65
N TYR A 338 12.92 6.68 -11.44
CA TYR A 338 12.27 6.79 -10.12
C TYR A 338 12.07 5.44 -9.43
N ALA A 339 13.07 4.60 -9.50
CA ALA A 339 13.17 3.34 -8.78
C ALA A 339 14.64 3.04 -8.48
N LYS A 340 14.91 1.98 -7.78
CA LYS A 340 16.27 1.45 -7.57
C LYS A 340 16.29 -0.07 -7.67
N PRO A 341 17.40 -0.69 -8.12
CA PRO A 341 17.60 -2.12 -8.04
C PRO A 341 17.33 -2.65 -6.64
N TRP A 342 16.65 -3.80 -6.55
CA TRP A 342 16.25 -4.35 -5.27
C TRP A 342 16.46 -5.87 -5.21
N ALA A 343 16.68 -6.42 -4.01
CA ALA A 343 16.92 -7.85 -3.81
C ALA A 343 16.06 -8.45 -2.68
N ASN A 344 15.53 -7.61 -1.80
CA ASN A 344 14.88 -8.08 -0.59
C ASN A 344 13.35 -8.19 -0.78
N ILE A 345 12.71 -9.17 -0.14
CA ILE A 345 11.25 -9.28 -0.08
C ILE A 345 10.60 -8.15 0.74
N LEU A 346 11.37 -7.53 1.64
CA LEU A 346 10.98 -6.35 2.38
C LEU A 346 11.34 -5.09 1.61
N SER A 347 10.64 -3.99 1.85
CA SER A 347 10.98 -2.68 1.30
C SER A 347 11.95 -1.90 2.20
N GLU A 348 12.45 -0.77 1.70
CA GLU A 348 13.30 0.14 2.49
C GLU A 348 12.63 0.66 3.77
N TYR A 349 11.31 0.65 3.82
CA TYR A 349 10.56 1.01 5.02
C TYR A 349 10.90 0.15 6.23
N SER A 350 11.16 -1.12 6.01
CA SER A 350 11.60 -2.04 7.07
C SER A 350 13.00 -1.75 7.62
N LYS A 351 13.74 -0.79 7.00
CA LYS A 351 15.07 -0.37 7.46
C LYS A 351 15.02 0.43 8.76
N GLY A 352 13.98 1.27 8.94
CA GLY A 352 13.83 2.15 10.10
C GLY A 352 13.82 1.38 11.42
N ASP A 353 13.14 0.25 11.45
CA ASP A 353 13.06 -0.66 12.61
C ASP A 353 14.14 -1.77 12.58
N GLY A 354 15.06 -1.72 11.62
CA GLY A 354 16.19 -2.65 11.52
C GLY A 354 15.85 -4.03 10.95
N TRP A 355 14.64 -4.21 10.39
CA TRP A 355 14.23 -5.51 9.84
C TRP A 355 14.97 -5.87 8.56
N LEU A 356 15.31 -4.89 7.72
CA LEU A 356 15.97 -5.13 6.45
C LEU A 356 17.41 -5.64 6.63
N ASN A 357 17.68 -6.83 6.10
CA ASN A 357 19.03 -7.40 6.12
C ASN A 357 19.95 -6.65 5.15
N PRO A 358 21.01 -5.97 5.63
CA PRO A 358 21.91 -5.20 4.77
C PRO A 358 22.78 -6.06 3.85
N ASP A 359 22.92 -7.35 4.13
CA ASP A 359 23.75 -8.27 3.34
C ASP A 359 23.00 -8.84 2.11
N VAL A 360 21.67 -8.68 2.04
CA VAL A 360 20.87 -9.07 0.89
C VAL A 360 20.91 -7.97 -0.16
N GLN A 361 21.77 -8.16 -1.17
CA GLN A 361 22.01 -7.20 -2.26
C GLN A 361 21.66 -7.82 -3.61
N PRO A 362 21.20 -7.04 -4.61
CA PRO A 362 20.93 -7.54 -5.94
C PRO A 362 22.23 -8.00 -6.61
N LEU A 363 22.18 -9.15 -7.32
CA LEU A 363 23.29 -9.57 -8.15
C LEU A 363 23.49 -8.58 -9.30
N PRO A 364 24.75 -8.32 -9.70
CA PRO A 364 25.03 -7.45 -10.85
C PRO A 364 24.52 -8.09 -12.14
N TYR A 365 24.18 -7.26 -13.13
CA TYR A 365 23.88 -7.76 -14.48
C TYR A 365 25.17 -8.28 -15.11
N ASP A 366 25.23 -9.60 -15.32
CA ASP A 366 26.40 -10.31 -15.85
C ASP A 366 25.97 -11.52 -16.69
N ILE A 367 25.90 -11.31 -18.00
CA ILE A 367 25.49 -12.34 -18.98
C ILE A 367 26.53 -13.46 -19.07
N ASP A 368 27.81 -13.14 -18.93
CA ASP A 368 28.90 -14.13 -19.02
C ASP A 368 28.84 -15.05 -17.80
N LYS A 369 28.62 -14.50 -16.61
CA LYS A 369 28.43 -15.28 -15.37
C LYS A 369 27.20 -16.16 -15.44
N ALA A 370 26.08 -15.65 -15.95
CA ALA A 370 24.87 -16.44 -16.16
C ALA A 370 25.11 -17.61 -17.11
N ASN A 371 25.83 -17.39 -18.21
CA ASN A 371 26.21 -18.44 -19.15
C ASN A 371 27.16 -19.47 -18.51
N GLU A 372 28.18 -19.01 -17.78
CA GLU A 372 29.13 -19.91 -17.04
C GLU A 372 28.37 -20.86 -16.11
N ILE A 373 27.39 -20.36 -15.36
CA ILE A 373 26.58 -21.17 -14.44
C ILE A 373 25.79 -22.24 -15.25
N LEU A 374 25.09 -21.84 -16.30
CA LEU A 374 24.27 -22.75 -17.09
C LEU A 374 25.13 -23.77 -17.84
N ASP A 375 26.30 -23.38 -18.36
CA ASP A 375 27.27 -24.31 -18.98
C ASP A 375 27.81 -25.30 -17.96
N GLY A 376 28.14 -24.83 -16.74
CA GLY A 376 28.59 -25.68 -15.63
C GLY A 376 27.55 -26.69 -15.15
N LEU A 377 26.26 -26.39 -15.32
CA LEU A 377 25.16 -27.32 -15.06
C LEU A 377 24.84 -28.25 -16.22
N GLY A 378 25.55 -28.12 -17.36
CA GLY A 378 25.39 -28.99 -18.53
C GLY A 378 24.26 -28.59 -19.49
N TYR A 379 23.68 -27.37 -19.34
CA TYR A 379 22.64 -26.89 -20.26
C TYR A 379 23.28 -26.35 -21.55
N THR A 380 23.42 -27.23 -22.56
CA THR A 380 24.06 -26.91 -23.84
C THR A 380 23.11 -26.17 -24.77
N ARG A 381 23.66 -25.34 -25.69
CA ARG A 381 22.84 -24.64 -26.69
C ARG A 381 22.51 -25.56 -27.86
N GLY A 382 21.23 -25.60 -28.23
CA GLY A 382 20.75 -26.23 -29.45
C GLY A 382 21.09 -25.40 -30.72
N SER A 383 20.75 -25.94 -31.88
CA SER A 383 21.00 -25.30 -33.18
C SER A 383 20.24 -23.99 -33.39
N ASP A 384 19.15 -23.76 -32.65
CA ASP A 384 18.34 -22.53 -32.62
C ASP A 384 18.85 -21.51 -31.59
N GLY A 385 19.97 -21.83 -30.91
CA GLY A 385 20.55 -20.97 -29.86
C GLY A 385 19.87 -21.12 -28.50
N VAL A 386 18.76 -21.83 -28.40
CA VAL A 386 18.07 -22.12 -27.13
C VAL A 386 18.79 -23.24 -26.40
N ARG A 387 18.97 -23.08 -25.08
CA ARG A 387 19.56 -24.14 -24.25
C ARG A 387 18.62 -25.33 -24.11
N VAL A 388 19.20 -26.48 -23.92
CA VAL A 388 18.51 -27.75 -23.72
C VAL A 388 18.72 -28.20 -22.27
N ALA A 389 17.64 -28.39 -21.55
CA ALA A 389 17.67 -29.01 -20.23
C ALA A 389 17.80 -30.52 -20.38
N PRO A 390 18.80 -31.18 -19.73
CA PRO A 390 18.96 -32.61 -19.79
C PRO A 390 17.77 -33.33 -19.13
N ALA A 391 17.61 -34.60 -19.46
CA ALA A 391 16.59 -35.43 -18.82
C ALA A 391 16.86 -35.55 -17.31
N ASP A 392 15.89 -35.18 -16.50
CA ASP A 392 15.97 -35.23 -15.03
C ASP A 392 14.61 -35.53 -14.40
N ASN A 393 14.59 -36.27 -13.29
CA ASN A 393 13.41 -36.53 -12.43
C ASN A 393 12.13 -36.92 -13.21
N GLY A 394 12.28 -37.75 -14.25
CA GLY A 394 11.17 -38.24 -15.08
C GLY A 394 10.74 -37.25 -16.18
N GLN A 395 11.42 -36.15 -16.33
CA GLN A 395 11.24 -35.21 -17.44
C GLN A 395 12.27 -35.54 -18.54
N PRO A 396 11.87 -35.71 -19.82
CA PRO A 396 12.81 -35.93 -20.92
C PRO A 396 13.61 -34.64 -21.21
N GLU A 397 14.70 -34.81 -21.94
CA GLU A 397 15.44 -33.66 -22.51
C GLU A 397 14.50 -32.74 -23.29
N HIS A 398 14.61 -31.41 -23.06
CA HIS A 398 13.73 -30.43 -23.68
C HIS A 398 14.41 -29.04 -23.76
N PRO A 399 14.00 -28.19 -24.70
CA PRO A 399 14.51 -26.81 -24.79
C PRO A 399 14.02 -25.95 -23.63
N MET A 400 14.90 -25.10 -23.11
CA MET A 400 14.57 -24.13 -22.04
C MET A 400 13.67 -23.01 -22.60
N LYS A 401 12.40 -23.34 -22.72
CA LYS A 401 11.32 -22.43 -23.19
C LYS A 401 10.27 -22.32 -22.12
N TYR A 402 10.10 -21.11 -21.59
CA TYR A 402 9.23 -20.82 -20.45
C TYR A 402 8.14 -19.82 -20.81
N THR A 403 7.15 -19.73 -19.95
CA THR A 403 6.11 -18.72 -20.01
C THR A 403 6.27 -17.74 -18.85
N ILE A 404 5.99 -16.46 -19.11
CA ILE A 404 5.84 -15.43 -18.08
C ILE A 404 4.41 -14.91 -18.16
N ILE A 405 3.65 -15.04 -17.07
CA ILE A 405 2.32 -14.46 -16.93
C ILE A 405 2.52 -12.97 -16.62
N VAL A 406 1.86 -12.11 -17.40
CA VAL A 406 1.95 -10.66 -17.28
C VAL A 406 0.56 -10.11 -16.98
N PRO A 407 0.28 -9.63 -15.75
CA PRO A 407 -0.97 -8.94 -15.44
C PRO A 407 -1.10 -7.64 -16.23
N GLY A 408 -2.29 -7.33 -16.73
CA GLY A 408 -2.53 -6.18 -17.61
C GLY A 408 -2.93 -4.90 -16.90
N ASP A 409 -3.24 -4.97 -15.61
CA ASP A 409 -3.70 -3.85 -14.78
C ASP A 409 -2.66 -3.37 -13.75
N LEU A 410 -1.40 -3.82 -13.91
CA LEU A 410 -0.31 -3.28 -13.11
C LEU A 410 0.01 -1.84 -13.53
N ASP A 411 0.11 -0.94 -12.57
CA ASP A 411 0.43 0.49 -12.78
C ASP A 411 1.82 0.71 -13.44
N PHE A 412 2.67 -0.31 -13.48
CA PHE A 412 3.97 -0.29 -14.15
C PHE A 412 3.92 -1.24 -15.31
N SER A 413 3.92 -0.71 -16.48
CA SER A 413 3.93 -1.44 -17.73
C SER A 413 4.60 -2.83 -17.62
N GLY A 414 3.84 -3.83 -17.13
CA GLY A 414 4.27 -5.22 -17.02
C GLY A 414 4.80 -5.74 -18.34
N ASP A 415 4.16 -5.32 -19.44
CA ASP A 415 4.59 -5.59 -20.80
C ASP A 415 6.04 -5.13 -21.07
N ARG A 416 6.38 -3.90 -20.62
CA ARG A 416 7.74 -3.36 -20.77
C ARG A 416 8.77 -4.14 -19.96
N GLN A 417 8.44 -4.54 -18.74
CA GLN A 417 9.31 -5.39 -17.94
C GLN A 417 9.50 -6.74 -18.62
N PHE A 418 8.42 -7.34 -19.12
CA PHE A 418 8.48 -8.59 -19.86
C PHE A 418 9.38 -8.48 -21.08
N GLU A 419 9.24 -7.44 -21.93
CA GLU A 419 10.08 -7.23 -23.12
C GLU A 419 11.57 -7.16 -22.76
N ILE A 420 11.93 -6.46 -21.68
CA ILE A 420 13.32 -6.34 -21.21
C ILE A 420 13.84 -7.70 -20.75
N LEU A 421 13.05 -8.44 -19.97
CA LEU A 421 13.41 -9.79 -19.50
C LEU A 421 13.55 -10.76 -20.67
N GLN A 422 12.63 -10.74 -21.65
CA GLN A 422 12.66 -11.59 -22.82
C GLN A 422 13.94 -11.39 -23.63
N GLN A 423 14.30 -10.13 -23.91
CA GLN A 423 15.52 -9.80 -24.65
C GLN A 423 16.79 -10.23 -23.89
N SER A 424 16.78 -10.09 -22.58
CA SER A 424 17.94 -10.42 -21.78
C SER A 424 18.11 -11.94 -21.59
N PHE A 425 17.05 -12.67 -21.34
CA PHE A 425 17.09 -14.13 -21.21
C PHE A 425 17.49 -14.82 -22.52
N ALA A 426 17.14 -14.24 -23.66
CA ALA A 426 17.61 -14.74 -24.95
C ALA A 426 19.14 -14.75 -25.06
N LYS A 427 19.86 -13.80 -24.43
CA LYS A 427 21.33 -13.74 -24.42
C LYS A 427 21.97 -14.92 -23.69
N ILE A 428 21.25 -15.49 -22.73
CA ILE A 428 21.69 -16.71 -22.01
C ILE A 428 21.09 -17.99 -22.57
N GLY A 429 20.44 -17.94 -23.75
CA GLY A 429 19.86 -19.09 -24.41
C GLY A 429 18.54 -19.59 -23.82
N ILE A 430 17.85 -18.77 -23.09
CA ILE A 430 16.51 -19.05 -22.53
C ILE A 430 15.47 -18.27 -23.32
N LYS A 431 14.47 -18.96 -23.87
CA LYS A 431 13.36 -18.34 -24.57
C LYS A 431 12.15 -18.20 -23.67
N VAL A 432 11.63 -17.00 -23.53
CA VAL A 432 10.38 -16.76 -22.79
C VAL A 432 9.29 -16.23 -23.72
N SER A 433 8.06 -16.60 -23.43
CA SER A 433 6.86 -16.12 -24.10
C SER A 433 5.87 -15.58 -23.09
N GLU A 434 5.17 -14.51 -23.47
CA GLU A 434 4.13 -13.92 -22.65
C GLU A 434 2.88 -14.78 -22.60
N VAL A 435 2.26 -14.79 -21.42
CA VAL A 435 0.88 -15.22 -21.21
C VAL A 435 0.14 -14.02 -20.61
N ALA A 436 -0.80 -13.47 -21.37
CA ALA A 436 -1.64 -12.37 -20.89
C ALA A 436 -2.38 -12.78 -19.60
N GLY A 437 -2.12 -12.09 -18.51
CA GLY A 437 -2.66 -12.42 -17.18
C GLY A 437 -4.08 -11.90 -16.97
N GLY A 438 -4.54 -10.92 -17.78
CA GLY A 438 -5.76 -10.19 -17.49
C GLY A 438 -5.60 -9.29 -16.26
N ASP A 439 -6.64 -9.16 -15.44
CA ASP A 439 -6.52 -8.47 -14.15
C ASP A 439 -5.71 -9.28 -13.12
N VAL A 440 -5.34 -8.66 -12.01
CA VAL A 440 -4.54 -9.30 -10.93
C VAL A 440 -5.18 -10.61 -10.45
N SER A 441 -6.52 -10.67 -10.33
CA SER A 441 -7.22 -11.88 -9.88
C SER A 441 -7.13 -13.00 -10.91
N GLN A 442 -7.23 -12.68 -12.20
CA GLN A 442 -7.09 -13.64 -13.29
C GLN A 442 -5.65 -14.15 -13.36
N ALA A 443 -4.66 -13.27 -13.27
CA ALA A 443 -3.25 -13.63 -13.22
C ALA A 443 -2.93 -14.56 -12.05
N TYR A 444 -3.43 -14.23 -10.85
CA TYR A 444 -3.28 -15.08 -9.66
C TYR A 444 -3.86 -16.49 -9.89
N ASN A 445 -5.03 -16.59 -10.50
CA ASN A 445 -5.64 -17.88 -10.84
C ASN A 445 -4.79 -18.70 -11.83
N LEU A 446 -4.15 -18.04 -12.81
CA LEU A 446 -3.23 -18.71 -13.75
C LEU A 446 -1.95 -19.19 -13.05
N ILE A 447 -1.38 -18.36 -12.17
CA ILE A 447 -0.16 -18.70 -11.40
C ILE A 447 -0.41 -19.91 -10.51
N THR A 448 -1.57 -19.95 -9.83
CA THR A 448 -1.88 -20.98 -8.82
C THR A 448 -2.55 -22.22 -9.40
N ALA A 449 -2.81 -22.25 -10.72
CA ALA A 449 -3.52 -23.34 -11.38
C ALA A 449 -2.78 -24.70 -11.29
N PRO A 450 -3.54 -25.82 -11.29
CA PRO A 450 -4.97 -25.92 -11.08
C PRO A 450 -5.32 -25.92 -9.58
N ASN A 451 -6.41 -25.27 -9.21
CA ASN A 451 -6.98 -25.32 -7.85
C ASN A 451 -5.91 -25.12 -6.73
N TYR A 452 -5.13 -24.05 -6.85
CA TYR A 452 -4.05 -23.68 -5.91
C TYR A 452 -2.96 -24.77 -5.73
N LYS A 453 -2.68 -25.54 -6.77
CA LYS A 453 -1.62 -26.58 -6.78
C LYS A 453 -0.32 -26.13 -7.45
N TYR A 454 -0.30 -24.97 -8.10
CA TYR A 454 0.89 -24.36 -8.73
C TYR A 454 1.65 -25.31 -9.68
N LEU A 455 0.92 -26.06 -10.52
CA LEU A 455 1.54 -27.10 -11.36
C LEU A 455 1.88 -26.62 -12.77
N ASN A 456 1.23 -25.56 -13.27
CA ASN A 456 1.24 -25.20 -14.69
C ASN A 456 2.10 -23.99 -15.03
N ALA A 457 2.15 -22.97 -14.18
CA ALA A 457 2.90 -21.75 -14.42
C ALA A 457 4.42 -21.99 -14.34
N ASP A 458 5.20 -21.24 -15.12
CA ASP A 458 6.64 -21.17 -14.97
C ASP A 458 7.05 -19.95 -14.15
N MET A 459 6.71 -18.76 -14.64
CA MET A 459 7.06 -17.47 -14.05
C MET A 459 5.91 -16.48 -14.18
N ALA A 460 5.97 -15.39 -13.41
CA ALA A 460 5.08 -14.26 -13.58
C ALA A 460 5.80 -12.95 -13.19
N THR A 461 5.49 -11.84 -13.85
CA THR A 461 5.81 -10.52 -13.32
C THR A 461 4.77 -10.16 -12.27
N TRP A 462 5.23 -9.63 -11.13
CA TRP A 462 4.38 -9.35 -9.99
C TRP A 462 4.92 -8.19 -9.17
N TYR A 463 4.18 -7.80 -8.13
CA TYR A 463 4.62 -6.83 -7.15
C TYR A 463 4.03 -7.13 -5.77
N TRP A 464 4.68 -6.58 -4.76
CA TRP A 464 4.17 -6.52 -3.40
C TRP A 464 4.33 -5.11 -2.84
N HIS A 465 3.42 -4.72 -1.95
CA HIS A 465 3.59 -3.56 -1.08
C HIS A 465 3.99 -4.04 0.32
N PRO A 466 5.29 -4.23 0.58
CA PRO A 466 5.74 -4.70 1.88
C PRO A 466 5.31 -3.78 3.01
N TYR A 467 4.76 -4.38 4.06
CA TYR A 467 4.56 -3.69 5.32
C TYR A 467 5.89 -3.42 6.00
N VAL A 468 5.89 -2.51 7.00
CA VAL A 468 7.08 -2.20 7.80
C VAL A 468 7.52 -3.41 8.61
N ASP A 469 6.57 -4.05 9.32
CA ASP A 469 6.84 -5.31 10.02
C ASP A 469 6.94 -6.48 9.02
N PRO A 470 7.98 -7.32 9.14
CA PRO A 470 8.26 -8.38 8.17
C PRO A 470 7.26 -9.55 8.17
N ASN A 471 6.41 -9.68 9.20
CA ASN A 471 5.60 -10.87 9.44
C ASN A 471 4.73 -11.26 8.24
N PHE A 472 4.01 -10.30 7.66
CA PHE A 472 3.13 -10.56 6.51
C PHE A 472 3.95 -10.95 5.28
N ASN A 473 4.95 -10.16 4.90
CA ASN A 473 5.73 -10.39 3.68
C ASN A 473 6.52 -11.69 3.73
N LEU A 474 7.02 -12.07 4.90
CA LEU A 474 7.63 -13.39 5.08
C LEU A 474 6.61 -14.52 5.06
N SER A 475 5.33 -14.25 5.38
CA SER A 475 4.28 -15.29 5.36
C SER A 475 3.87 -15.70 3.95
N VAL A 476 3.90 -14.78 2.97
CA VAL A 476 3.38 -15.04 1.60
C VAL A 476 4.10 -16.19 0.89
N VAL A 477 5.31 -16.51 1.34
CA VAL A 477 6.10 -17.64 0.80
C VAL A 477 5.84 -18.96 1.53
N THR A 478 5.06 -18.96 2.60
CA THR A 478 4.77 -20.17 3.37
C THR A 478 3.70 -21.04 2.70
N LYS A 479 3.76 -22.33 2.97
CA LYS A 479 2.73 -23.27 2.51
C LYS A 479 1.34 -22.97 3.10
N ALA A 480 1.28 -22.40 4.30
CA ALA A 480 0.03 -22.02 4.95
C ALA A 480 -0.74 -20.92 4.16
N GLN A 481 -0.07 -20.19 3.28
CA GLN A 481 -0.68 -19.17 2.44
C GLN A 481 -1.10 -19.66 1.05
N TRP A 482 -0.93 -20.92 0.75
CA TRP A 482 -1.42 -21.49 -0.51
C TRP A 482 -2.95 -21.31 -0.62
N GLY A 483 -3.38 -20.77 -1.75
CA GLY A 483 -4.79 -20.41 -1.94
C GLY A 483 -5.25 -19.11 -1.28
N ASN A 484 -4.32 -18.38 -0.65
CA ASN A 484 -4.55 -17.03 -0.10
C ASN A 484 -3.59 -16.02 -0.74
N TYR A 485 -2.44 -15.77 -0.09
CA TYR A 485 -1.46 -14.77 -0.54
C TYR A 485 -0.23 -15.38 -1.21
N SER A 486 -0.02 -16.71 -1.13
CA SER A 486 1.11 -17.33 -1.82
C SER A 486 0.88 -17.38 -3.33
N ASP A 487 1.88 -16.98 -4.07
CA ASP A 487 1.91 -16.93 -5.54
C ASP A 487 3.10 -17.72 -6.13
N THR A 488 4.03 -18.20 -5.29
CA THR A 488 5.23 -18.92 -5.70
C THR A 488 5.10 -20.45 -5.67
N GLY A 489 4.14 -20.98 -4.90
CA GLY A 489 4.04 -22.40 -4.63
C GLY A 489 5.24 -22.97 -3.87
N PHE A 490 6.06 -22.13 -3.21
CA PHE A 490 7.19 -22.56 -2.41
C PHE A 490 6.74 -23.46 -1.27
N ASP A 491 7.40 -24.60 -1.06
CA ASP A 491 7.08 -25.60 -0.05
C ASP A 491 8.36 -26.03 0.66
N ASP A 492 8.70 -25.34 1.73
CA ASP A 492 9.87 -25.64 2.54
C ASP A 492 9.51 -25.66 4.04
N PRO A 493 9.41 -26.86 4.64
CA PRO A 493 9.09 -27.00 6.07
C PRO A 493 10.06 -26.29 7.01
N LYS A 494 11.32 -26.12 6.62
CA LYS A 494 12.34 -25.41 7.40
C LYS A 494 12.01 -23.91 7.46
N TYR A 495 11.64 -23.32 6.29
CA TYR A 495 11.23 -21.94 6.21
C TYR A 495 9.91 -21.70 6.98
N ASP A 496 8.93 -22.56 6.81
CA ASP A 496 7.65 -22.50 7.53
C ASP A 496 7.84 -22.55 9.06
N ALA A 497 8.77 -23.39 9.53
CA ALA A 497 9.11 -23.44 10.95
C ALA A 497 9.74 -22.13 11.46
N TRP A 498 10.65 -21.51 10.68
CA TRP A 498 11.24 -20.22 11.03
C TRP A 498 10.22 -19.11 11.04
N TRP A 499 9.32 -19.07 10.04
CA TRP A 499 8.24 -18.08 10.04
C TRP A 499 7.34 -18.24 11.29
N SER A 500 6.93 -19.47 11.61
CA SER A 500 6.12 -19.73 12.80
C SER A 500 6.84 -19.37 14.11
N GLN A 501 8.17 -19.48 14.15
CA GLN A 501 8.99 -19.08 15.28
C GLN A 501 9.07 -17.55 15.41
N GLN A 502 9.43 -16.82 14.32
CA GLN A 502 9.55 -15.37 14.37
C GLN A 502 8.22 -14.68 14.71
N ALA A 503 7.09 -15.22 14.23
CA ALA A 503 5.76 -14.66 14.45
C ALA A 503 5.31 -14.67 15.94
N LYS A 504 6.02 -15.39 16.80
CA LYS A 504 5.76 -15.51 18.26
C LYS A 504 6.87 -14.91 19.12
N MET A 505 7.94 -14.43 18.51
CA MET A 505 9.16 -14.01 19.20
C MET A 505 9.04 -12.57 19.69
N ILE A 506 8.89 -12.37 20.99
CA ILE A 506 8.69 -11.06 21.62
C ILE A 506 9.99 -10.27 21.71
N ASP A 507 11.14 -10.93 21.89
CA ASP A 507 12.44 -10.26 21.91
C ASP A 507 12.77 -9.72 20.50
N PRO A 508 12.88 -8.40 20.30
CA PRO A 508 13.04 -7.82 18.97
C PRO A 508 14.42 -8.14 18.35
N LYS A 509 15.46 -8.30 19.16
CA LYS A 509 16.82 -8.61 18.64
C LYS A 509 16.92 -10.04 18.15
N GLN A 510 16.35 -10.99 18.91
CA GLN A 510 16.32 -12.39 18.50
C GLN A 510 15.44 -12.56 17.26
N ARG A 511 14.30 -11.85 17.22
CA ARG A 511 13.40 -11.84 16.06
C ARG A 511 14.12 -11.29 14.82
N GLN A 512 14.81 -10.14 14.94
CA GLN A 512 15.59 -9.55 13.86
C GLN A 512 16.63 -10.53 13.29
N ALA A 513 17.40 -11.20 14.14
CA ALA A 513 18.41 -12.17 13.69
C ALA A 513 17.78 -13.34 12.91
N LEU A 514 16.57 -13.78 13.31
CA LEU A 514 15.86 -14.83 12.59
C LEU A 514 15.27 -14.30 11.27
N VAL A 515 14.70 -13.11 11.26
CA VAL A 515 14.20 -12.43 10.05
C VAL A 515 15.32 -12.27 9.02
N TRP A 516 16.48 -11.75 9.42
CA TRP A 516 17.64 -11.60 8.52
C TRP A 516 18.09 -12.93 7.92
N ARG A 517 18.06 -14.01 8.71
CA ARG A 517 18.36 -15.35 8.20
C ARG A 517 17.31 -15.83 7.19
N MET A 518 16.03 -15.50 7.41
CA MET A 518 14.96 -15.86 6.47
C MET A 518 15.09 -15.07 5.16
N GLU A 519 15.39 -13.79 5.20
CA GLU A 519 15.63 -12.96 4.01
C GLU A 519 16.79 -13.49 3.17
N ALA A 520 17.95 -13.75 3.82
CA ALA A 520 19.11 -14.34 3.14
C ALA A 520 18.79 -15.70 2.50
N TYR A 521 17.99 -16.51 3.20
CA TYR A 521 17.56 -17.80 2.67
C TYR A 521 16.64 -17.66 1.46
N LEU A 522 15.68 -16.73 1.48
CA LEU A 522 14.83 -16.46 0.32
C LEU A 522 15.63 -15.90 -0.87
N ALA A 523 16.60 -15.04 -0.61
CA ALA A 523 17.51 -14.54 -1.63
C ALA A 523 18.36 -15.65 -2.26
N ASP A 524 18.69 -16.72 -1.52
CA ASP A 524 19.38 -17.89 -2.04
C ASP A 524 18.46 -18.83 -2.80
N GLN A 525 17.27 -19.14 -2.29
CA GLN A 525 16.29 -20.06 -2.89
C GLN A 525 15.52 -19.44 -4.07
N ARG A 526 15.40 -18.13 -4.14
CA ARG A 526 14.78 -17.37 -5.23
C ARG A 526 13.37 -17.84 -5.64
N PRO A 527 12.42 -18.00 -4.70
CA PRO A 527 11.02 -18.15 -5.11
C PRO A 527 10.52 -16.87 -5.79
N TYR A 528 11.07 -15.72 -5.38
CA TYR A 528 11.04 -14.44 -6.07
C TYR A 528 12.46 -14.02 -6.46
N ILE A 529 12.62 -13.47 -7.64
CA ILE A 529 13.75 -12.62 -7.97
C ILE A 529 13.23 -11.18 -7.93
N GLN A 530 13.67 -10.41 -6.94
CA GLN A 530 13.27 -9.02 -6.82
C GLN A 530 13.91 -8.20 -7.95
N LEU A 531 13.13 -7.32 -8.56
CA LEU A 531 13.58 -6.50 -9.69
C LEU A 531 14.01 -5.12 -9.19
N VAL A 532 13.03 -4.31 -8.82
CA VAL A 532 13.26 -2.93 -8.40
C VAL A 532 12.28 -2.56 -7.29
N GLN A 533 12.65 -1.56 -6.50
CA GLN A 533 11.77 -0.85 -5.59
C GLN A 533 11.44 0.52 -6.18
N GLY A 534 10.15 0.78 -6.43
CA GLY A 534 9.65 2.07 -6.88
C GLY A 534 9.78 3.14 -5.81
N ALA A 535 9.83 4.42 -6.21
CA ALA A 535 9.80 5.56 -5.31
C ALA A 535 8.35 6.03 -5.07
N VAL A 536 8.08 6.64 -3.93
CA VAL A 536 6.90 7.50 -3.74
C VAL A 536 7.30 8.93 -4.10
N ILE A 537 6.51 9.55 -4.97
CA ILE A 537 6.76 10.91 -5.43
C ILE A 537 5.61 11.79 -4.99
N THR A 538 5.95 12.88 -4.29
CA THR A 538 5.01 13.91 -3.88
C THR A 538 5.47 15.26 -4.40
N ALA A 539 4.55 16.23 -4.51
CA ALA A 539 4.91 17.56 -4.94
C ALA A 539 4.07 18.62 -4.24
N TRP A 540 4.65 19.80 -4.02
CA TRP A 540 3.91 20.92 -3.42
C TRP A 540 4.37 22.27 -3.94
N GLY A 541 3.45 23.23 -3.83
CA GLY A 541 3.66 24.63 -4.15
C GLY A 541 4.10 25.46 -2.92
N PRO A 542 4.32 26.77 -3.09
CA PRO A 542 4.92 27.64 -2.06
C PRO A 542 3.94 28.09 -0.94
N ARG A 543 2.62 27.83 -1.06
CA ARG A 543 1.63 28.33 -0.10
C ARG A 543 1.64 27.64 1.26
N PHE A 544 2.15 26.42 1.30
CA PHE A 544 2.29 25.63 2.52
C PHE A 544 3.70 25.08 2.63
N THR A 545 4.17 24.88 3.87
CA THR A 545 5.46 24.28 4.21
C THR A 545 5.27 23.24 5.32
N GLY A 546 6.31 22.48 5.64
CA GLY A 546 6.26 21.48 6.70
C GLY A 546 5.61 20.16 6.26
N PHE A 547 5.59 19.89 4.95
CA PHE A 547 5.27 18.56 4.45
C PHE A 547 6.40 17.62 4.83
N GLU A 548 6.06 16.59 5.58
CA GLU A 548 7.03 15.56 5.93
C GLU A 548 6.94 14.43 4.92
N PRO A 549 8.08 13.94 4.37
CA PRO A 549 8.08 12.78 3.52
C PRO A 549 7.68 11.56 4.36
N MET A 550 6.49 11.07 4.11
CA MET A 550 5.90 9.93 4.81
C MET A 550 5.70 8.78 3.85
N LEU A 551 5.64 7.58 4.39
CA LEU A 551 4.88 6.50 3.80
C LEU A 551 3.49 7.02 3.47
N SER A 552 3.04 6.83 2.23
CA SER A 552 1.74 7.32 1.80
C SER A 552 0.67 6.96 2.85
N GLY A 553 0.09 7.98 3.48
CA GLY A 553 -1.12 7.87 4.24
C GLY A 553 -1.07 7.30 5.66
N TYR A 554 0.07 6.86 6.18
CA TYR A 554 0.11 6.18 7.47
C TYR A 554 0.27 7.07 8.71
N CYS A 555 0.31 8.39 8.56
CA CYS A 555 0.43 9.30 9.70
C CYS A 555 -0.57 10.45 9.62
N LYS A 556 -1.26 10.70 10.74
CA LYS A 556 -2.09 11.90 10.91
C LYS A 556 -1.30 13.20 10.76
N CYS A 557 -0.01 13.18 11.04
CA CYS A 557 0.89 14.32 10.87
C CYS A 557 0.97 14.81 9.42
N TYR A 558 0.68 13.96 8.44
CA TYR A 558 0.69 14.28 7.02
C TYR A 558 -0.16 15.51 6.65
N TYR A 559 -1.32 15.68 7.31
CA TYR A 559 -2.20 16.84 7.08
C TYR A 559 -2.28 17.79 8.27
N THR A 560 -1.71 17.42 9.43
CA THR A 560 -1.65 18.31 10.59
C THR A 560 -0.37 19.13 10.67
N SER A 561 0.75 18.60 10.13
CA SER A 561 2.06 19.29 10.10
C SER A 561 2.15 20.45 9.09
N PRO A 562 1.54 20.38 7.87
CA PRO A 562 1.62 21.48 6.92
C PRO A 562 1.01 22.77 7.49
N ARG A 563 1.76 23.86 7.36
CA ARG A 563 1.37 25.19 7.81
C ARG A 563 1.48 26.21 6.67
N PRO A 564 0.61 27.20 6.61
CA PRO A 564 0.74 28.30 5.68
C PRO A 564 2.11 28.99 5.81
N THR A 565 2.67 29.42 4.69
CA THR A 565 3.96 30.17 4.64
C THR A 565 3.76 31.64 4.97
#